data_7a1548454b4ac57876f42a2ffa35b062
#
_entry.id   7a1548454b4ac57876f42a2ffa35b062
#
_cell.length_a   1.000
_cell.length_b   1.000
_cell.length_c   1.000
_cell.angle_alpha   90.00
_cell.angle_beta   90.00
_cell.angle_gamma   90.00
#
_symmetry.space_group_name_H-M   'P 1'
#
loop_
_entity.id
_entity.type
_entity.pdbx_description
1 polymer ?
#
loop_
_entity_poly.entity_id
_entity_poly.type
_entity_poly.pdbx_seq_one_letter_code
_entity_poly.pdbx_strand_id
1 'polypeptide(L)'
;VLYLGGSLAAGAAALPPPARADDDLTPAPIVDDESLERALPTLSNWGRWGPDDQLGTLNLITTDKRLAAAALIRSGRVVPLGREFAVDTPELRNFAYTMRRYDDPLPEESGCFDIVAMTCHGFAVTHLDALCHIFTPQGSQGMYNGYPISNVTDTGTQKLGIEHVGATGIVGRGVLLDVAEVHGGPLPLGTAITPADLEAAEQAHNVTVSQGDIVFIRNGAGASNTYRHASGLHAACLPWLHERGVAVLSSDSDSDVHPPITAFTKWTEPIHMVAIPYMGLTLLDHAELDGLAQACAQEDRWTFFVSAAPWRFRGATGSAVNPLAIF
;
A
#
# COMPACT_ATOMS: atom_id res chain seq x y z
N VAL A 1 82.28 -28.28 18.63
CA VAL A 1 81.48 -28.47 17.40
C VAL A 1 80.56 -27.31 17.22
N LEU A 2 80.96 -26.39 16.33
CA LEU A 2 80.16 -25.21 15.93
C LEU A 2 79.09 -25.61 14.89
N TYR A 3 77.86 -25.15 15.05
CA TYR A 3 76.93 -25.07 13.99
C TYR A 3 76.50 -23.61 13.75
N LEU A 4 76.81 -23.15 12.55
CA LEU A 4 76.33 -21.88 11.97
C LEU A 4 74.96 -22.08 11.41
N GLY A 5 73.99 -21.35 11.91
CA GLY A 5 72.66 -21.29 11.36
C GLY A 5 72.43 -20.01 10.54
N GLY A 6 72.37 -20.15 9.24
CA GLY A 6 72.02 -19.04 8.34
C GLY A 6 70.49 -18.75 8.35
N SER A 7 70.18 -17.49 8.61
CA SER A 7 68.82 -16.98 8.55
C SER A 7 68.48 -16.50 7.12
N LEU A 8 67.53 -17.16 6.46
CA LEU A 8 66.88 -16.69 5.20
C LEU A 8 65.73 -15.76 5.54
N ALA A 9 65.90 -14.49 5.24
CA ALA A 9 64.87 -13.52 5.31
C ALA A 9 63.95 -13.67 4.05
N ALA A 10 62.74 -14.18 4.23
CA ALA A 10 61.71 -14.17 3.21
C ALA A 10 61.04 -12.80 3.17
N GLY A 11 61.22 -12.05 2.08
CA GLY A 11 60.52 -10.83 1.82
C GLY A 11 59.03 -11.10 1.55
N ALA A 12 58.16 -10.65 2.44
CA ALA A 12 56.73 -10.63 2.21
C ALA A 12 56.41 -9.50 1.22
N ALA A 13 56.01 -9.85 -0.01
CA ALA A 13 55.42 -8.91 -0.94
C ALA A 13 54.04 -8.51 -0.43
N ALA A 14 53.84 -7.21 -0.16
CA ALA A 14 52.55 -6.66 0.22
C ALA A 14 51.57 -6.81 -0.97
N LEU A 15 50.45 -7.46 -0.72
CA LEU A 15 49.34 -7.47 -1.67
C LEU A 15 48.81 -6.04 -1.86
N PRO A 16 48.46 -5.64 -3.09
CA PRO A 16 47.83 -4.34 -3.32
C PRO A 16 46.49 -4.29 -2.56
N PRO A 17 46.08 -3.10 -2.07
CA PRO A 17 44.78 -2.94 -1.43
C PRO A 17 43.67 -3.30 -2.41
N PRO A 18 42.54 -3.87 -1.94
CA PRO A 18 41.40 -4.14 -2.80
C PRO A 18 40.94 -2.82 -3.42
N ALA A 19 40.69 -2.86 -4.71
CA ALA A 19 40.07 -1.74 -5.43
C ALA A 19 38.78 -1.37 -4.71
N ARG A 20 38.65 -0.11 -4.30
CA ARG A 20 37.37 0.46 -3.88
C ARG A 20 36.49 0.42 -5.12
N ALA A 21 35.51 -0.45 -5.09
CA ALA A 21 34.32 -0.28 -5.95
C ALA A 21 33.56 0.91 -5.38
N ASP A 22 33.81 2.09 -5.91
CA ASP A 22 32.84 3.19 -5.89
C ASP A 22 31.76 2.85 -6.97
N ASP A 23 31.01 1.81 -6.71
CA ASP A 23 29.71 1.63 -7.38
C ASP A 23 28.76 2.60 -6.67
N ASP A 24 28.45 3.68 -7.36
CA ASP A 24 27.30 4.54 -7.11
C ASP A 24 26.06 3.64 -7.32
N LEU A 25 25.64 2.94 -6.24
CA LEU A 25 24.55 1.96 -6.22
C LEU A 25 23.19 2.68 -6.18
N THR A 26 23.03 3.73 -6.95
CA THR A 26 21.69 4.21 -7.25
C THR A 26 21.02 3.13 -8.10
N PRO A 27 19.94 2.48 -7.62
CA PRO A 27 19.28 1.45 -8.39
C PRO A 27 18.89 2.00 -9.76
N ALA A 28 19.13 1.23 -10.82
CA ALA A 28 18.74 1.63 -12.16
C ALA A 28 17.22 1.88 -12.18
N PRO A 29 16.75 2.96 -12.84
CA PRO A 29 15.34 3.31 -12.85
C PRO A 29 14.49 2.18 -13.47
N ILE A 30 13.33 1.93 -12.89
CA ILE A 30 12.35 0.99 -13.42
C ILE A 30 11.56 1.71 -14.52
N VAL A 31 11.71 1.25 -15.76
CA VAL A 31 11.13 1.88 -16.94
C VAL A 31 10.35 0.90 -17.84
N ASP A 32 10.53 -0.40 -17.66
CA ASP A 32 9.93 -1.49 -18.43
C ASP A 32 9.88 -2.80 -17.65
N ASP A 33 9.31 -3.84 -18.26
CA ASP A 33 9.19 -5.19 -17.66
C ASP A 33 10.55 -5.75 -17.22
N GLU A 34 11.63 -5.58 -18.01
CA GLU A 34 12.94 -6.14 -17.71
C GLU A 34 13.62 -5.46 -16.53
N SER A 35 13.55 -4.13 -16.45
CA SER A 35 14.10 -3.37 -15.32
C SER A 35 13.33 -3.63 -14.03
N LEU A 36 12.02 -3.83 -14.11
CA LEU A 36 11.19 -4.23 -12.98
C LEU A 36 11.58 -5.63 -12.48
N GLU A 37 11.72 -6.61 -13.39
CA GLU A 37 12.12 -7.97 -13.01
C GLU A 37 13.50 -8.01 -12.34
N ARG A 38 14.44 -7.20 -12.79
CA ARG A 38 15.76 -7.07 -12.12
C ARG A 38 15.65 -6.49 -10.70
N ALA A 39 14.67 -5.63 -10.45
CA ALA A 39 14.48 -5.00 -9.14
C ALA A 39 13.76 -5.92 -8.13
N LEU A 40 13.00 -6.92 -8.55
CA LEU A 40 12.19 -7.77 -7.66
C LEU A 40 12.95 -8.35 -6.46
N PRO A 41 14.20 -8.88 -6.60
CA PRO A 41 14.91 -9.42 -5.45
C PRO A 41 15.20 -8.38 -4.35
N THR A 42 15.40 -7.12 -4.71
CA THR A 42 15.64 -6.03 -3.76
C THR A 42 14.36 -5.44 -3.18
N LEU A 43 13.23 -5.60 -3.88
CA LEU A 43 11.90 -5.16 -3.43
C LEU A 43 11.21 -6.19 -2.54
N SER A 44 11.65 -7.45 -2.56
CA SER A 44 11.01 -8.52 -1.81
C SER A 44 11.29 -8.43 -0.31
N ASN A 45 10.22 -8.48 0.49
CA ASN A 45 10.29 -8.61 1.94
C ASN A 45 10.07 -10.05 2.43
N TRP A 46 10.12 -11.04 1.53
CA TRP A 46 9.92 -12.44 1.92
C TRP A 46 10.93 -12.90 2.98
N GLY A 47 10.43 -13.54 4.01
CA GLY A 47 11.23 -14.00 5.14
C GLY A 47 11.68 -12.92 6.13
N ARG A 48 11.46 -11.62 5.83
CA ARG A 48 11.90 -10.50 6.68
C ARG A 48 11.35 -10.58 8.10
N TRP A 49 10.12 -11.04 8.26
CA TRP A 49 9.44 -11.21 9.55
C TRP A 49 9.17 -12.69 9.90
N GLY A 50 9.93 -13.59 9.26
CA GLY A 50 9.83 -15.02 9.46
C GLY A 50 8.97 -15.74 8.42
N PRO A 51 9.08 -17.08 8.33
CA PRO A 51 8.43 -17.87 7.29
C PRO A 51 6.91 -17.93 7.42
N ASP A 52 6.38 -17.68 8.62
CA ASP A 52 4.94 -17.74 8.90
C ASP A 52 4.26 -16.35 8.88
N ASP A 53 5.00 -15.30 8.50
CA ASP A 53 4.44 -13.94 8.46
C ASP A 53 3.31 -13.81 7.45
N GLN A 54 2.23 -13.16 7.88
CA GLN A 54 1.03 -12.90 7.11
C GLN A 54 0.58 -11.44 7.17
N LEU A 55 1.43 -10.54 7.70
CA LEU A 55 1.13 -9.13 7.89
C LEU A 55 1.97 -8.22 6.98
N GLY A 56 3.10 -8.71 6.46
CA GLY A 56 3.96 -7.92 5.59
C GLY A 56 4.42 -6.62 6.24
N THR A 57 4.33 -5.52 5.49
CA THR A 57 4.78 -4.19 5.95
C THR A 57 4.00 -3.65 7.15
N LEU A 58 2.83 -4.20 7.49
CA LEU A 58 2.11 -3.82 8.72
C LEU A 58 2.92 -4.13 9.98
N ASN A 59 3.89 -5.05 9.93
CA ASN A 59 4.86 -5.28 11.01
C ASN A 59 5.71 -4.04 11.35
N LEU A 60 5.80 -3.09 10.44
CA LEU A 60 6.52 -1.83 10.64
C LEU A 60 5.76 -0.84 11.55
N ILE A 61 4.46 -1.04 11.74
CA ILE A 61 3.64 -0.25 12.67
C ILE A 61 3.82 -0.82 14.08
N THR A 62 4.90 -0.45 14.74
CA THR A 62 5.23 -0.90 16.10
C THR A 62 4.34 -0.24 17.16
N THR A 63 4.40 -0.74 18.40
CA THR A 63 3.70 -0.11 19.54
C THR A 63 4.12 1.34 19.73
N ASP A 64 5.43 1.63 19.64
CA ASP A 64 5.94 2.98 19.80
C ASP A 64 5.45 3.92 18.68
N LYS A 65 5.37 3.41 17.44
CA LYS A 65 4.77 4.15 16.31
C LYS A 65 3.29 4.47 16.57
N ARG A 66 2.51 3.53 17.10
CA ARG A 66 1.11 3.79 17.45
C ARG A 66 0.96 4.84 18.55
N LEU A 67 1.79 4.76 19.58
CA LEU A 67 1.79 5.75 20.66
C LEU A 67 2.20 7.15 20.17
N ALA A 68 3.24 7.23 19.35
CA ALA A 68 3.67 8.48 18.74
C ALA A 68 2.59 9.06 17.81
N ALA A 69 1.89 8.21 17.04
CA ALA A 69 0.79 8.63 16.18
C ALA A 69 -0.40 9.17 16.99
N ALA A 70 -0.75 8.52 18.11
CA ALA A 70 -1.83 8.99 18.98
C ALA A 70 -1.56 10.40 19.56
N ALA A 71 -0.29 10.76 19.76
CA ALA A 71 0.11 12.10 20.20
C ALA A 71 -0.08 13.19 19.12
N LEU A 72 -0.41 12.80 17.87
CA LEU A 72 -0.76 13.75 16.81
C LEU A 72 -2.19 14.31 16.97
N ILE A 73 -3.04 13.68 17.77
CA ILE A 73 -4.39 14.18 18.02
C ILE A 73 -4.29 15.43 18.90
N ARG A 74 -4.72 16.59 18.35
CA ARG A 74 -4.63 17.89 19.02
C ARG A 74 -5.96 18.64 19.01
N SER A 75 -6.65 18.70 17.87
CA SER A 75 -7.94 19.37 17.72
C SER A 75 -9.12 18.43 17.94
N GLY A 76 -8.94 17.13 17.79
CA GLY A 76 -10.01 16.13 17.81
C GLY A 76 -10.88 16.15 16.54
N ARG A 77 -10.47 16.88 15.49
CA ARG A 77 -11.16 16.88 14.20
C ARG A 77 -11.05 15.51 13.55
N VAL A 78 -12.20 14.96 13.13
CA VAL A 78 -12.28 13.67 12.44
C VAL A 78 -12.67 13.89 10.99
N VAL A 79 -11.95 13.25 10.07
CA VAL A 79 -12.21 13.26 8.64
C VAL A 79 -12.39 11.82 8.17
N PRO A 80 -13.57 11.44 7.63
CA PRO A 80 -13.74 10.14 7.01
C PRO A 80 -13.00 10.10 5.67
N LEU A 81 -12.36 8.96 5.39
CA LEU A 81 -11.61 8.73 4.15
C LEU A 81 -12.26 7.64 3.29
N GLY A 82 -13.39 7.10 3.70
CA GLY A 82 -14.20 6.19 2.90
C GLY A 82 -15.14 6.96 1.98
N ARG A 83 -15.20 6.56 0.71
CA ARG A 83 -16.21 7.10 -0.23
C ARG A 83 -17.60 6.73 0.21
N GLU A 84 -18.49 7.69 0.17
CA GLU A 84 -19.93 7.41 0.26
C GLU A 84 -20.42 6.79 -1.05
N PHE A 85 -21.22 5.73 -0.95
CA PHE A 85 -21.82 5.09 -2.11
C PHE A 85 -23.27 4.72 -1.82
N ALA A 86 -24.08 4.64 -2.88
CA ALA A 86 -25.49 4.27 -2.84
C ALA A 86 -25.77 3.16 -3.86
N VAL A 87 -26.99 2.66 -3.88
CA VAL A 87 -27.40 1.55 -4.76
C VAL A 87 -27.22 1.85 -6.26
N ASP A 88 -27.20 3.11 -6.64
CA ASP A 88 -27.04 3.60 -8.01
C ASP A 88 -25.64 4.18 -8.27
N THR A 89 -24.67 3.99 -7.35
CA THR A 89 -23.31 4.44 -7.55
C THR A 89 -22.72 3.75 -8.79
N PRO A 90 -22.15 4.53 -9.75
CA PRO A 90 -21.45 3.97 -10.89
C PRO A 90 -20.30 3.05 -10.45
N GLU A 91 -19.93 2.10 -11.30
CA GLU A 91 -18.82 1.14 -11.09
C GLU A 91 -19.04 0.13 -9.94
N LEU A 92 -20.16 0.15 -9.22
CA LEU A 92 -20.50 -0.96 -8.32
C LEU A 92 -20.64 -2.27 -9.11
N ARG A 93 -19.89 -3.26 -8.69
CA ARG A 93 -19.86 -4.58 -9.35
C ARG A 93 -20.47 -5.65 -8.45
N ASN A 94 -21.22 -6.57 -9.08
CA ASN A 94 -21.86 -7.69 -8.37
C ASN A 94 -22.64 -7.22 -7.14
N PHE A 95 -23.29 -6.05 -7.27
CA PHE A 95 -24.01 -5.42 -6.18
C PHE A 95 -25.44 -5.96 -6.11
N ALA A 96 -25.84 -6.38 -4.92
CA ALA A 96 -27.23 -6.68 -4.60
C ALA A 96 -27.58 -6.06 -3.25
N TYR A 97 -28.72 -5.38 -3.22
CA TYR A 97 -29.22 -4.74 -2.02
C TYR A 97 -30.69 -5.12 -1.82
N THR A 98 -31.05 -5.49 -0.62
CA THR A 98 -32.42 -5.78 -0.25
C THR A 98 -32.74 -5.20 1.12
N MET A 99 -33.66 -4.23 1.18
CA MET A 99 -34.23 -3.76 2.44
C MET A 99 -35.37 -4.68 2.85
N ARG A 100 -35.37 -5.10 4.08
CA ARG A 100 -36.46 -5.86 4.72
C ARG A 100 -37.01 -5.07 5.89
N ARG A 101 -38.35 -4.98 5.93
CA ARG A 101 -39.10 -4.50 7.11
C ARG A 101 -39.75 -5.69 7.78
N TYR A 102 -39.76 -5.67 9.10
CA TYR A 102 -40.54 -6.60 9.92
C TYR A 102 -41.39 -5.76 10.87
N ASP A 103 -42.68 -5.74 10.60
CA ASP A 103 -43.68 -5.06 11.38
C ASP A 103 -44.92 -5.98 11.56
N ASP A 104 -44.73 -7.30 11.32
CA ASP A 104 -45.74 -8.34 11.43
C ASP A 104 -45.05 -9.70 11.70
N PRO A 105 -45.55 -10.57 12.57
CA PRO A 105 -46.81 -10.49 13.33
C PRO A 105 -46.63 -10.10 14.78
N LEU A 106 -45.46 -9.64 15.23
CA LEU A 106 -45.24 -9.28 16.63
C LEU A 106 -45.35 -7.78 16.83
N PRO A 107 -46.47 -7.27 17.36
CA PRO A 107 -46.67 -5.83 17.52
C PRO A 107 -45.68 -5.15 18.47
N GLU A 108 -44.89 -5.94 19.18
CA GLU A 108 -43.88 -5.47 20.14
C GLU A 108 -42.46 -5.32 19.53
N GLU A 109 -42.24 -5.90 18.33
CA GLU A 109 -41.00 -5.80 17.60
C GLU A 109 -41.25 -5.31 16.18
N SER A 110 -40.77 -4.12 15.87
CA SER A 110 -40.77 -3.58 14.51
C SER A 110 -39.41 -3.01 14.18
N GLY A 111 -38.97 -3.18 12.95
CA GLY A 111 -37.66 -2.71 12.52
C GLY A 111 -37.40 -2.97 11.04
N CYS A 112 -36.16 -2.72 10.65
CA CYS A 112 -35.69 -3.02 9.31
C CYS A 112 -34.23 -3.51 9.37
N PHE A 113 -33.86 -4.28 8.35
CA PHE A 113 -32.50 -4.68 8.10
C PHE A 113 -32.25 -4.79 6.61
N ASP A 114 -30.98 -4.70 6.23
CA ASP A 114 -30.55 -4.84 4.85
C ASP A 114 -29.65 -6.05 4.67
N ILE A 115 -29.72 -6.58 3.46
CA ILE A 115 -28.79 -7.56 2.93
C ILE A 115 -28.03 -6.86 1.83
N VAL A 116 -26.68 -6.84 1.97
CA VAL A 116 -25.78 -6.23 1.00
C VAL A 116 -24.81 -7.28 0.50
N ALA A 117 -24.71 -7.43 -0.82
CA ALA A 117 -23.65 -8.20 -1.45
C ALA A 117 -22.96 -7.32 -2.49
N MET A 118 -21.63 -7.30 -2.48
CA MET A 118 -20.84 -6.53 -3.44
C MET A 118 -19.43 -7.09 -3.58
N THR A 119 -18.80 -6.82 -4.72
CA THR A 119 -17.36 -6.94 -4.86
C THR A 119 -16.72 -5.70 -4.21
N CYS A 120 -15.89 -5.90 -3.19
CA CYS A 120 -15.18 -4.79 -2.53
C CYS A 120 -14.15 -4.17 -3.45
N HIS A 121 -13.40 -5.03 -4.17
CA HIS A 121 -12.39 -4.59 -5.13
C HIS A 121 -13.01 -3.90 -6.34
N GLY A 122 -12.42 -2.80 -6.76
CA GLY A 122 -12.88 -1.99 -7.89
C GLY A 122 -13.07 -0.53 -7.52
N PHE A 123 -13.60 0.28 -8.43
CA PHE A 123 -13.49 1.74 -8.42
C PHE A 123 -14.56 2.49 -7.60
N ALA A 124 -15.56 1.79 -7.08
CA ALA A 124 -16.67 2.43 -6.39
C ALA A 124 -16.51 2.52 -4.87
N VAL A 125 -15.81 1.57 -4.27
CA VAL A 125 -15.77 1.38 -2.82
C VAL A 125 -14.35 1.55 -2.31
N THR A 126 -14.18 2.34 -1.27
CA THR A 126 -12.90 2.37 -0.53
C THR A 126 -12.68 1.02 0.15
N HIS A 127 -11.57 0.38 -0.13
CA HIS A 127 -11.31 -0.97 0.33
C HIS A 127 -9.83 -1.20 0.67
N LEU A 128 -9.59 -2.23 1.47
CA LEU A 128 -8.25 -2.77 1.78
C LEU A 128 -8.07 -4.10 1.06
N ASP A 129 -6.92 -4.25 0.43
CA ASP A 129 -6.47 -5.50 -0.15
C ASP A 129 -5.71 -6.33 0.87
N ALA A 130 -6.10 -7.59 0.99
CA ALA A 130 -5.34 -8.57 1.75
C ALA A 130 -4.18 -9.12 0.90
N LEU A 131 -3.15 -9.64 1.56
CA LEU A 131 -1.95 -10.15 0.87
C LEU A 131 -2.20 -11.40 0.02
N CYS A 132 -3.40 -11.98 0.09
CA CYS A 132 -3.86 -13.06 -0.80
C CYS A 132 -4.61 -12.57 -2.04
N HIS A 133 -4.81 -11.24 -2.21
CA HIS A 133 -5.59 -10.71 -3.32
C HIS A 133 -4.89 -10.86 -4.67
N ILE A 134 -3.60 -10.57 -4.72
CA ILE A 134 -2.80 -10.66 -5.94
C ILE A 134 -1.73 -11.76 -5.81
N PHE A 135 -1.53 -12.49 -6.89
CA PHE A 135 -0.51 -13.52 -6.98
C PHE A 135 0.70 -13.02 -7.78
N THR A 136 1.83 -13.67 -7.60
CA THR A 136 2.97 -13.48 -8.53
C THR A 136 2.53 -13.85 -9.95
N PRO A 137 3.12 -13.25 -11.00
CA PRO A 137 2.70 -13.51 -12.38
C PRO A 137 2.57 -15.00 -12.69
N GLN A 138 1.41 -15.40 -13.24
CA GLN A 138 1.03 -16.80 -13.52
C GLN A 138 1.07 -17.71 -12.29
N GLY A 139 1.06 -17.16 -11.06
CA GLY A 139 1.20 -17.92 -9.82
C GLY A 139 2.54 -18.62 -9.65
N SER A 140 3.56 -18.21 -10.42
CA SER A 140 4.85 -18.90 -10.55
C SER A 140 5.59 -19.11 -9.23
N GLN A 141 5.43 -18.16 -8.28
CA GLN A 141 6.04 -18.21 -6.94
C GLN A 141 5.00 -18.21 -5.82
N GLY A 142 3.71 -18.11 -6.15
CA GLY A 142 2.62 -18.11 -5.18
C GLY A 142 2.12 -16.70 -4.81
N MET A 143 1.84 -16.53 -3.53
CA MET A 143 1.43 -15.26 -2.91
C MET A 143 2.58 -14.73 -2.05
N TYR A 144 2.36 -13.61 -1.35
CA TYR A 144 3.33 -13.04 -0.42
C TYR A 144 3.97 -14.13 0.47
N ASN A 145 5.27 -13.98 0.74
CA ASN A 145 6.09 -14.87 1.58
C ASN A 145 6.13 -16.33 1.09
N GLY A 146 5.84 -16.58 -0.21
CA GLY A 146 5.91 -17.90 -0.82
C GLY A 146 4.73 -18.81 -0.48
N TYR A 147 3.65 -18.30 0.10
CA TYR A 147 2.47 -19.11 0.32
C TYR A 147 1.87 -19.58 -1.01
N PRO A 148 1.59 -20.89 -1.16
CA PRO A 148 1.08 -21.42 -2.42
C PRO A 148 -0.34 -20.94 -2.71
N ILE A 149 -0.64 -20.71 -4.00
CA ILE A 149 -1.97 -20.29 -4.45
C ILE A 149 -3.07 -21.33 -4.15
N SER A 150 -2.71 -22.58 -3.93
CA SER A 150 -3.65 -23.63 -3.51
C SER A 150 -4.28 -23.37 -2.13
N ASN A 151 -3.76 -22.41 -1.36
CA ASN A 151 -4.42 -21.96 -0.14
C ASN A 151 -5.72 -21.18 -0.44
N VAL A 152 -5.90 -20.67 -1.66
CA VAL A 152 -7.14 -20.01 -2.09
C VAL A 152 -8.09 -21.06 -2.66
N THR A 153 -9.28 -21.14 -2.07
CA THR A 153 -10.32 -22.12 -2.41
C THR A 153 -11.65 -21.43 -2.67
N ASP A 154 -12.63 -22.15 -3.14
CA ASP A 154 -14.00 -21.63 -3.36
C ASP A 154 -14.69 -21.16 -2.07
N THR A 155 -14.14 -21.52 -0.91
CA THR A 155 -14.69 -21.14 0.40
C THR A 155 -13.85 -20.08 1.11
N GLY A 156 -12.86 -19.52 0.43
CA GLY A 156 -11.94 -18.48 0.94
C GLY A 156 -10.50 -18.93 1.00
N THR A 157 -9.63 -18.02 1.40
CA THR A 157 -8.20 -18.32 1.59
C THR A 157 -7.92 -18.91 2.98
N GLN A 158 -6.94 -19.81 3.05
CA GLN A 158 -6.45 -20.37 4.31
C GLN A 158 -5.28 -19.57 4.90
N LYS A 159 -4.68 -18.69 4.11
CA LYS A 159 -3.53 -17.86 4.47
C LYS A 159 -3.66 -16.46 3.88
N LEU A 160 -3.07 -15.48 4.54
CA LEU A 160 -2.97 -14.09 4.06
C LEU A 160 -4.32 -13.37 3.93
N GLY A 161 -5.40 -13.87 4.52
CA GLY A 161 -6.72 -13.26 4.47
C GLY A 161 -6.81 -11.97 5.30
N ILE A 162 -7.85 -11.18 5.02
CA ILE A 162 -8.04 -9.86 5.64
C ILE A 162 -8.24 -9.91 7.16
N GLU A 163 -8.62 -11.06 7.72
CA GLU A 163 -8.80 -11.25 9.16
C GLU A 163 -7.52 -11.02 9.95
N HIS A 164 -6.33 -11.22 9.34
CA HIS A 164 -5.05 -10.95 9.97
C HIS A 164 -4.87 -9.44 10.18
N VAL A 165 -5.22 -8.63 9.20
CA VAL A 165 -5.25 -7.16 9.33
C VAL A 165 -6.34 -6.74 10.31
N GLY A 166 -7.52 -7.35 10.23
CA GLY A 166 -8.65 -7.08 11.10
C GLY A 166 -8.41 -7.43 12.59
N ALA A 167 -7.41 -8.25 12.89
CA ALA A 167 -7.09 -8.63 14.27
C ALA A 167 -6.55 -7.45 15.10
N THR A 168 -5.81 -6.55 14.50
CA THR A 168 -5.20 -5.38 15.14
C THR A 168 -5.70 -4.05 14.56
N GLY A 169 -6.27 -4.09 13.37
CA GLY A 169 -6.54 -2.90 12.57
C GLY A 169 -5.25 -2.22 12.10
N ILE A 170 -5.42 -1.18 11.31
CA ILE A 170 -4.36 -0.27 10.87
C ILE A 170 -4.49 0.99 11.73
N VAL A 171 -3.55 1.20 12.64
CA VAL A 171 -3.55 2.33 13.58
C VAL A 171 -2.14 2.92 13.60
N GLY A 172 -1.98 4.17 13.14
CA GLY A 172 -0.64 4.74 13.00
C GLY A 172 -0.63 6.19 12.53
N ARG A 173 0.55 6.63 12.11
CA ARG A 173 0.76 7.95 11.53
C ARG A 173 0.37 7.92 10.05
N GLY A 174 -0.61 8.74 9.67
CA GLY A 174 -0.92 9.08 8.30
C GLY A 174 -0.07 10.23 7.78
N VAL A 175 0.30 10.17 6.51
CA VAL A 175 0.98 11.23 5.77
C VAL A 175 0.22 11.45 4.48
N LEU A 176 -0.25 12.68 4.23
CA LEU A 176 -0.81 13.06 2.93
C LEU A 176 0.30 13.63 2.04
N LEU A 177 0.48 13.04 0.87
CA LEU A 177 1.24 13.59 -0.24
C LEU A 177 0.24 14.12 -1.28
N ASP A 178 0.00 15.43 -1.27
CA ASP A 178 -0.95 16.06 -2.18
C ASP A 178 -0.27 16.42 -3.51
N VAL A 179 -0.15 15.43 -4.38
CA VAL A 179 0.45 15.59 -5.71
C VAL A 179 -0.40 16.53 -6.57
N ALA A 180 -1.72 16.49 -6.43
CA ALA A 180 -2.61 17.39 -7.15
C ALA A 180 -2.32 18.87 -6.81
N GLU A 181 -2.08 19.20 -5.56
CA GLU A 181 -1.73 20.58 -5.18
C GLU A 181 -0.40 21.03 -5.81
N VAL A 182 0.62 20.15 -5.80
CA VAL A 182 1.92 20.45 -6.42
C VAL A 182 1.79 20.73 -7.92
N HIS A 183 0.88 20.05 -8.59
CA HIS A 183 0.59 20.25 -10.02
C HIS A 183 -0.42 21.38 -10.30
N GLY A 184 -0.90 22.07 -9.27
CA GLY A 184 -1.82 23.20 -9.40
C GLY A 184 -3.27 22.79 -9.64
N GLY A 185 -3.63 21.53 -9.41
CA GLY A 185 -4.99 20.99 -9.51
C GLY A 185 -5.01 19.49 -9.78
N PRO A 186 -6.21 18.92 -9.95
CA PRO A 186 -6.37 17.50 -10.27
C PRO A 186 -5.53 17.07 -11.46
N LEU A 187 -4.87 15.94 -11.36
CA LEU A 187 -4.09 15.37 -12.45
C LEU A 187 -5.00 14.93 -13.60
N PRO A 188 -4.61 15.16 -14.87
CA PRO A 188 -5.30 14.56 -16.00
C PRO A 188 -5.36 13.03 -15.87
N LEU A 189 -6.52 12.44 -16.16
CA LEU A 189 -6.67 10.98 -16.10
C LEU A 189 -5.62 10.28 -16.99
N GLY A 190 -5.03 9.21 -16.47
CA GLY A 190 -3.94 8.49 -17.12
C GLY A 190 -2.55 9.07 -16.87
N THR A 191 -2.43 10.05 -15.99
CA THR A 191 -1.12 10.59 -15.59
C THR A 191 -0.41 9.63 -14.64
N ALA A 192 0.83 9.29 -14.96
CA ALA A 192 1.70 8.50 -14.09
C ALA A 192 2.43 9.40 -13.08
N ILE A 193 2.25 9.15 -11.80
CA ILE A 193 2.95 9.81 -10.69
C ILE A 193 4.33 9.16 -10.53
N THR A 194 5.37 9.98 -10.50
CA THR A 194 6.77 9.54 -10.40
C THR A 194 7.34 9.75 -8.99
N PRO A 195 8.50 9.17 -8.66
CA PRO A 195 9.18 9.48 -7.38
C PRO A 195 9.44 10.98 -7.17
N ALA A 196 9.73 11.71 -8.23
CA ALA A 196 9.96 13.15 -8.16
C ALA A 196 8.69 13.92 -7.74
N ASP A 197 7.51 13.46 -8.14
CA ASP A 197 6.23 14.06 -7.71
C ASP A 197 5.99 13.81 -6.21
N LEU A 198 6.33 12.60 -5.71
CA LEU A 198 6.23 12.27 -4.29
C LEU A 198 7.18 13.13 -3.45
N GLU A 199 8.42 13.29 -3.91
CA GLU A 199 9.42 14.14 -3.24
C GLU A 199 9.04 15.62 -3.29
N ALA A 200 8.47 16.08 -4.40
CA ALA A 200 7.95 17.45 -4.51
C ALA A 200 6.81 17.69 -3.52
N ALA A 201 5.91 16.72 -3.32
CA ALA A 201 4.85 16.80 -2.31
C ALA A 201 5.41 16.79 -0.87
N GLU A 202 6.43 15.97 -0.57
CA GLU A 202 7.13 16.01 0.72
C GLU A 202 7.71 17.41 0.99
N GLN A 203 8.35 18.00 -0.01
CA GLN A 203 8.97 19.33 0.10
C GLN A 203 7.92 20.45 0.27
N ALA A 204 6.87 20.44 -0.56
CA ALA A 204 5.80 21.45 -0.53
C ALA A 204 5.12 21.52 0.85
N HIS A 205 4.95 20.40 1.51
CA HIS A 205 4.24 20.29 2.78
C HIS A 205 5.17 20.15 3.99
N ASN A 206 6.50 20.24 3.79
CA ASN A 206 7.51 20.08 4.83
C ASN A 206 7.29 18.80 5.68
N VAL A 207 7.00 17.70 5.00
CA VAL A 207 6.83 16.37 5.61
C VAL A 207 7.87 15.42 5.06
N THR A 208 8.13 14.34 5.80
CA THR A 208 8.96 13.23 5.33
C THR A 208 8.26 11.93 5.68
N VAL A 209 8.10 11.08 4.68
CA VAL A 209 7.61 9.72 4.87
C VAL A 209 8.70 8.89 5.56
N SER A 210 8.34 8.18 6.58
CA SER A 210 9.23 7.35 7.39
C SER A 210 8.68 5.94 7.57
N GLN A 211 9.56 5.03 7.95
CA GLN A 211 9.20 3.64 8.16
C GLN A 211 7.97 3.48 9.06
N GLY A 212 7.01 2.68 8.60
CA GLY A 212 5.78 2.39 9.32
C GLY A 212 4.67 3.45 9.15
N ASP A 213 4.85 4.41 8.25
CA ASP A 213 3.80 5.38 7.93
C ASP A 213 2.74 4.77 7.01
N ILE A 214 1.53 5.31 7.11
CA ILE A 214 0.40 5.07 6.23
C ILE A 214 0.36 6.25 5.27
N VAL A 215 0.70 6.02 4.00
CA VAL A 215 0.87 7.08 3.00
C VAL A 215 -0.38 7.19 2.15
N PHE A 216 -0.93 8.40 2.09
CA PHE A 216 -2.06 8.76 1.24
C PHE A 216 -1.55 9.65 0.11
N ILE A 217 -1.81 9.24 -1.14
CA ILE A 217 -1.39 9.97 -2.35
C ILE A 217 -2.65 10.50 -3.02
N ARG A 218 -2.79 11.83 -3.04
CA ARG A 218 -3.92 12.50 -3.69
C ARG A 218 -3.53 12.92 -5.11
N ASN A 219 -4.21 12.37 -6.10
CA ASN A 219 -4.14 12.82 -7.49
C ASN A 219 -5.22 13.85 -7.83
N GLY A 220 -6.24 14.01 -6.98
CA GLY A 220 -7.32 14.99 -7.13
C GLY A 220 -8.41 14.61 -8.12
N ALA A 221 -8.28 13.50 -8.83
CA ALA A 221 -9.31 13.04 -9.75
C ALA A 221 -10.46 12.30 -9.05
N GLY A 222 -10.20 11.77 -7.83
CA GLY A 222 -11.20 11.19 -6.95
C GLY A 222 -12.17 10.25 -7.66
N ALA A 223 -13.47 10.51 -7.56
CA ALA A 223 -14.53 9.72 -8.19
C ALA A 223 -14.52 9.76 -9.74
N SER A 224 -13.73 10.63 -10.37
CA SER A 224 -13.56 10.65 -11.83
C SER A 224 -12.66 9.53 -12.34
N ASN A 225 -11.86 8.91 -11.47
CA ASN A 225 -11.06 7.73 -11.81
C ASN A 225 -11.97 6.55 -12.15
N THR A 226 -11.64 5.86 -13.23
CA THR A 226 -12.35 4.67 -13.70
C THR A 226 -11.36 3.60 -14.08
N TYR A 227 -11.82 2.36 -14.21
CA TYR A 227 -10.98 1.24 -14.66
C TYR A 227 -10.29 1.47 -16.02
N ARG A 228 -10.80 2.39 -16.83
CA ARG A 228 -10.22 2.71 -18.15
C ARG A 228 -9.23 3.87 -18.09
N HIS A 229 -9.45 4.80 -17.18
CA HIS A 229 -8.67 6.03 -17.07
C HIS A 229 -8.56 6.43 -15.60
N ALA A 230 -7.39 6.22 -15.04
CA ALA A 230 -7.06 6.65 -13.70
C ALA A 230 -5.61 7.16 -13.64
N SER A 231 -5.37 8.20 -12.89
CA SER A 231 -4.01 8.60 -12.51
C SER A 231 -3.54 7.71 -11.36
N GLY A 232 -2.29 7.33 -11.37
CA GLY A 232 -1.72 6.44 -10.36
C GLY A 232 -0.20 6.43 -10.43
N LEU A 233 0.44 5.60 -9.61
CA LEU A 233 1.89 5.56 -9.52
C LEU A 233 2.51 4.85 -10.73
N HIS A 234 3.65 5.37 -11.15
CA HIS A 234 4.57 4.67 -12.04
C HIS A 234 5.31 3.58 -11.26
N ALA A 235 5.66 2.47 -11.91
CA ALA A 235 6.45 1.38 -11.30
C ALA A 235 7.77 1.87 -10.65
N ALA A 236 8.33 2.97 -11.13
CA ALA A 236 9.52 3.60 -10.54
C ALA A 236 9.33 4.05 -9.08
N CYS A 237 8.09 4.16 -8.60
CA CYS A 237 7.80 4.48 -7.20
C CYS A 237 8.02 3.28 -6.25
N LEU A 238 8.08 2.04 -6.75
CA LEU A 238 8.24 0.85 -5.91
C LEU A 238 9.52 0.88 -5.05
N PRO A 239 10.71 1.21 -5.56
CA PRO A 239 11.91 1.39 -4.73
C PRO A 239 11.72 2.46 -3.66
N TRP A 240 11.14 3.61 -4.01
CA TRP A 240 10.88 4.70 -3.08
C TRP A 240 9.98 4.26 -1.92
N LEU A 241 8.89 3.54 -2.21
CA LEU A 241 7.97 2.97 -1.20
C LEU A 241 8.69 1.96 -0.29
N HIS A 242 9.53 1.12 -0.89
CA HIS A 242 10.29 0.08 -0.17
C HIS A 242 11.34 0.69 0.75
N GLU A 243 12.15 1.62 0.26
CA GLU A 243 13.22 2.31 1.00
C GLU A 243 12.68 3.14 2.16
N ARG A 244 11.55 3.82 1.96
CA ARG A 244 10.86 4.57 3.02
C ARG A 244 10.18 3.66 4.04
N GLY A 245 10.03 2.37 3.74
CA GLY A 245 9.35 1.41 4.61
C GLY A 245 7.88 1.76 4.83
N VAL A 246 7.18 2.12 3.76
CA VAL A 246 5.74 2.40 3.80
C VAL A 246 5.00 1.18 4.31
N ALA A 247 4.14 1.36 5.32
CA ALA A 247 3.38 0.26 5.92
C ALA A 247 2.05 0.00 5.20
N VAL A 248 1.40 1.05 4.72
CA VAL A 248 0.18 1.01 3.91
C VAL A 248 0.27 2.09 2.86
N LEU A 249 -0.02 1.76 1.62
CA LEU A 249 -0.19 2.72 0.54
C LEU A 249 -1.68 2.95 0.31
N SER A 250 -2.07 4.21 0.18
CA SER A 250 -3.43 4.62 -0.15
C SER A 250 -3.44 5.66 -1.26
N SER A 251 -4.48 5.67 -2.05
CA SER A 251 -4.70 6.66 -3.10
C SER A 251 -6.18 6.98 -3.24
N ASP A 252 -6.50 8.12 -3.86
CA ASP A 252 -7.85 8.44 -4.33
C ASP A 252 -8.18 7.80 -5.69
N SER A 253 -7.35 6.85 -6.13
CA SER A 253 -7.56 5.92 -7.24
C SER A 253 -7.20 4.50 -6.82
N ASP A 254 -6.97 3.60 -7.77
CA ASP A 254 -6.48 2.24 -7.50
C ASP A 254 -4.96 2.18 -7.59
N SER A 255 -4.24 3.00 -7.00
CA SER A 255 -2.76 3.04 -6.92
C SER A 255 -2.00 2.88 -8.25
N ASP A 256 -2.46 2.09 -9.23
CA ASP A 256 -1.87 1.96 -10.58
C ASP A 256 -2.44 3.00 -11.56
N VAL A 257 -1.68 3.34 -12.59
CA VAL A 257 -2.13 4.22 -13.67
C VAL A 257 -2.89 3.43 -14.73
N HIS A 258 -4.04 3.95 -15.18
CA HIS A 258 -4.85 3.38 -16.25
C HIS A 258 -5.06 4.37 -17.42
N PRO A 259 -4.90 3.95 -18.69
CA PRO A 259 -4.50 2.60 -19.12
C PRO A 259 -3.06 2.26 -18.70
N PRO A 260 -2.70 0.99 -18.66
CA PRO A 260 -1.33 0.57 -18.34
C PRO A 260 -0.30 1.24 -19.25
N ILE A 261 0.85 1.57 -18.69
CA ILE A 261 1.97 2.16 -19.46
C ILE A 261 2.47 1.13 -20.46
N THR A 262 2.59 1.51 -21.72
CA THR A 262 2.88 0.59 -22.84
C THR A 262 4.23 -0.13 -22.74
N ALA A 263 5.16 0.37 -21.95
CA ALA A 263 6.44 -0.29 -21.67
C ALA A 263 6.30 -1.51 -20.73
N PHE A 264 5.17 -1.62 -20.02
CA PHE A 264 4.85 -2.73 -19.15
C PHE A 264 3.79 -3.60 -19.79
N THR A 265 4.22 -4.69 -20.41
CA THR A 265 3.34 -5.63 -21.14
C THR A 265 2.99 -6.86 -20.33
N LYS A 266 3.86 -7.27 -19.42
CA LYS A 266 3.68 -8.36 -18.48
C LYS A 266 3.19 -7.85 -17.12
N TRP A 267 3.70 -6.71 -16.69
CA TRP A 267 3.40 -6.04 -15.43
C TRP A 267 2.44 -4.89 -15.66
N THR A 268 1.21 -5.20 -16.05
CA THR A 268 0.21 -4.19 -16.47
C THR A 268 -0.32 -3.33 -15.32
N GLU A 269 -0.27 -3.84 -14.11
CA GLU A 269 -0.60 -3.16 -12.86
C GLU A 269 0.57 -3.34 -11.88
N PRO A 270 1.74 -2.70 -12.15
CA PRO A 270 2.99 -3.03 -11.47
C PRO A 270 2.96 -2.72 -9.98
N ILE A 271 2.14 -1.75 -9.53
CA ILE A 271 2.01 -1.46 -8.10
C ILE A 271 1.32 -2.63 -7.40
N HIS A 272 0.14 -3.05 -7.83
CA HIS A 272 -0.54 -4.21 -7.27
C HIS A 272 0.30 -5.49 -7.39
N MET A 273 0.83 -5.74 -8.59
CA MET A 273 1.54 -6.99 -8.91
C MET A 273 2.89 -7.16 -8.19
N VAL A 274 3.45 -6.08 -7.64
CA VAL A 274 4.71 -6.11 -6.89
C VAL A 274 4.49 -5.80 -5.41
N ALA A 275 3.75 -4.73 -5.09
CA ALA A 275 3.57 -4.31 -3.71
C ALA A 275 2.92 -5.42 -2.87
N ILE A 276 1.85 -6.04 -3.35
CA ILE A 276 1.15 -7.07 -2.59
C ILE A 276 1.98 -8.36 -2.50
N PRO A 277 2.33 -9.06 -3.59
CA PRO A 277 2.94 -10.38 -3.48
C PRO A 277 4.44 -10.38 -3.15
N TYR A 278 5.20 -9.33 -3.46
CA TYR A 278 6.64 -9.30 -3.18
C TYR A 278 6.98 -8.45 -1.96
N MET A 279 6.44 -7.23 -1.85
CA MET A 279 6.75 -6.36 -0.72
C MET A 279 5.91 -6.68 0.52
N GLY A 280 4.78 -7.37 0.38
CA GLY A 280 3.80 -7.56 1.46
C GLY A 280 3.18 -6.23 1.90
N LEU A 281 3.05 -5.29 0.98
CA LEU A 281 2.48 -3.97 1.21
C LEU A 281 0.97 -4.01 0.98
N THR A 282 0.19 -3.74 2.02
CA THR A 282 -1.27 -3.62 1.95
C THR A 282 -1.67 -2.35 1.22
N LEU A 283 -2.56 -2.45 0.25
CA LEU A 283 -3.14 -1.31 -0.47
C LEU A 283 -4.50 -0.94 0.11
N LEU A 284 -4.75 0.36 0.19
CA LEU A 284 -6.02 0.97 0.60
C LEU A 284 -6.47 1.89 -0.54
N ASP A 285 -7.26 1.34 -1.45
CA ASP A 285 -7.60 2.04 -2.67
C ASP A 285 -8.91 2.81 -2.59
N HIS A 286 -9.03 3.81 -3.47
CA HIS A 286 -10.21 4.66 -3.63
C HIS A 286 -10.63 5.41 -2.37
N ALA A 287 -9.64 5.92 -1.61
CA ALA A 287 -9.92 6.80 -0.48
C ALA A 287 -10.53 8.14 -0.94
N GLU A 288 -11.33 8.75 -0.07
CA GLU A 288 -11.81 10.12 -0.26
C GLU A 288 -10.80 11.09 0.35
N LEU A 289 -10.01 11.76 -0.49
CA LEU A 289 -8.89 12.59 -0.04
C LEU A 289 -9.10 14.09 -0.18
N ASP A 290 -10.15 14.56 -0.85
CA ASP A 290 -10.42 16.00 -0.98
C ASP A 290 -10.73 16.65 0.38
N GLY A 291 -11.55 15.98 1.19
CA GLY A 291 -11.83 16.41 2.55
C GLY A 291 -10.59 16.38 3.46
N LEU A 292 -9.71 15.40 3.24
CA LEU A 292 -8.44 15.29 3.95
C LEU A 292 -7.50 16.43 3.59
N ALA A 293 -7.32 16.74 2.30
CA ALA A 293 -6.49 17.84 1.83
C ALA A 293 -6.95 19.19 2.42
N GLN A 294 -8.26 19.44 2.41
CA GLN A 294 -8.83 20.64 3.04
C GLN A 294 -8.56 20.69 4.54
N ALA A 295 -8.66 19.56 5.24
CA ALA A 295 -8.36 19.49 6.67
C ALA A 295 -6.87 19.75 6.93
N CYS A 296 -5.96 19.14 6.17
CA CYS A 296 -4.53 19.36 6.26
C CYS A 296 -4.16 20.84 6.09
N ALA A 297 -4.72 21.50 5.07
CA ALA A 297 -4.50 22.93 4.83
C ALA A 297 -5.01 23.83 5.98
N GLN A 298 -6.17 23.50 6.57
CA GLN A 298 -6.74 24.24 7.70
C GLN A 298 -5.98 24.03 9.01
N GLU A 299 -5.45 22.84 9.23
CA GLU A 299 -4.64 22.47 10.41
C GLU A 299 -3.15 22.84 10.21
N ASP A 300 -2.77 23.29 9.01
CA ASP A 300 -1.38 23.54 8.60
C ASP A 300 -0.48 22.32 8.91
N ARG A 301 -0.97 21.13 8.60
CA ARG A 301 -0.31 19.87 8.96
C ARG A 301 -0.75 18.72 8.07
N TRP A 302 0.21 18.07 7.40
CA TRP A 302 0.01 16.93 6.50
C TRP A 302 0.30 15.57 7.16
N THR A 303 0.31 15.55 8.49
CA THR A 303 0.41 14.32 9.29
C THR A 303 -0.70 14.27 10.31
N PHE A 304 -1.28 13.10 10.51
CA PHE A 304 -2.45 12.90 11.36
C PHE A 304 -2.45 11.47 11.93
N PHE A 305 -3.30 11.21 12.91
CA PHE A 305 -3.57 9.87 13.38
C PHE A 305 -4.55 9.18 12.43
N VAL A 306 -4.27 7.91 12.08
CA VAL A 306 -5.15 7.09 11.25
C VAL A 306 -5.66 5.90 12.04
N SER A 307 -6.95 5.60 11.86
CA SER A 307 -7.59 4.38 12.30
C SER A 307 -8.40 3.77 11.16
N ALA A 308 -8.06 2.54 10.76
CA ALA A 308 -8.82 1.77 9.78
C ALA A 308 -8.96 0.33 10.28
N ALA A 309 -10.20 -0.16 10.36
CA ALA A 309 -10.50 -1.49 10.86
C ALA A 309 -11.31 -2.26 9.81
N PRO A 310 -10.68 -3.12 9.01
CA PRO A 310 -11.39 -3.98 8.08
C PRO A 310 -12.21 -5.04 8.82
N TRP A 311 -13.15 -5.65 8.12
CA TRP A 311 -13.93 -6.76 8.66
C TRP A 311 -13.00 -7.93 9.04
N ARG A 312 -13.28 -8.57 10.15
CA ARG A 312 -12.61 -9.80 10.57
C ARG A 312 -13.22 -11.02 9.87
N PHE A 313 -13.43 -10.90 8.57
CA PHE A 313 -14.01 -11.96 7.77
C PHE A 313 -12.91 -12.94 7.36
N ARG A 314 -12.92 -14.12 7.97
CA ARG A 314 -11.90 -15.15 7.75
C ARG A 314 -11.90 -15.61 6.30
N GLY A 315 -10.72 -15.57 5.68
CA GLY A 315 -10.50 -16.05 4.33
C GLY A 315 -10.97 -15.10 3.23
N ALA A 316 -11.36 -13.86 3.55
CA ALA A 316 -11.66 -12.87 2.53
C ALA A 316 -10.39 -12.23 1.96
N THR A 317 -10.46 -11.85 0.68
CA THR A 317 -9.34 -11.25 -0.08
C THR A 317 -9.17 -9.77 0.16
N GLY A 318 -10.12 -9.14 0.83
CA GLY A 318 -10.12 -7.71 1.14
C GLY A 318 -11.36 -7.34 1.94
N SER A 319 -11.54 -6.05 2.21
CA SER A 319 -12.67 -5.52 2.96
C SER A 319 -12.96 -4.09 2.55
N ALA A 320 -14.24 -3.78 2.32
CA ALA A 320 -14.68 -2.40 2.37
C ALA A 320 -14.32 -1.80 3.74
N VAL A 321 -13.90 -0.54 3.76
CA VAL A 321 -13.45 0.14 4.97
C VAL A 321 -13.73 1.64 4.89
N ASN A 322 -14.00 2.26 6.03
CA ASN A 322 -14.02 3.71 6.17
C ASN A 322 -12.88 4.12 7.11
N PRO A 323 -11.69 4.43 6.59
CA PRO A 323 -10.60 4.92 7.42
C PRO A 323 -10.94 6.30 7.98
N LEU A 324 -10.43 6.61 9.17
CA LEU A 324 -10.61 7.90 9.80
C LEU A 324 -9.25 8.58 9.99
N ALA A 325 -9.10 9.81 9.51
CA ALA A 325 -8.01 10.69 9.89
C ALA A 325 -8.45 11.57 11.06
N ILE A 326 -7.60 11.67 12.10
CA ILE A 326 -7.90 12.43 13.32
C ILE A 326 -6.74 13.39 13.60
N PHE A 327 -7.06 14.67 13.71
CA PHE A 327 -6.09 15.76 13.92
C PHE A 327 -5.97 16.22 15.38
#